data_42aac3797eb06acfb313064dc0c6ce08
#
_entry.id   42aac3797eb06acfb313064dc0c6ce08
#
_cell.length_a   1.000
_cell.length_b   1.000
_cell.length_c   1.000
_cell.angle_alpha   90.00
_cell.angle_beta   90.00
_cell.angle_gamma   90.00
#
_symmetry.space_group_name_H-M   'P 1'
#
loop_
_entity.id
_entity.type
_entity.pdbx_description
1 polymer ?
#
loop_
_entity_poly.entity_id
_entity_poly.type
_entity_poly.pdbx_seq_one_letter_code
_entity_poly.pdbx_strand_id
1 'polypeptide(L)'
;MNAIVNNNAAGLLGRAEALATPAWAAETRAAGMAALRAHGLPTRRAEAFKYTDLAPVAQASFGGHAPIGARGLPMPSLPLTRGAARLVFVDGVLRGDLSSLPPRPL
;
A
#
# COMPACT_ATOMS: atom_id res chain seq x y z
N MET A 1 -16.24 27.04 12.94
CA MET A 1 -14.83 27.05 13.34
C MET A 1 -14.04 26.26 12.30
N ASN A 2 -13.22 26.95 11.56
CA ASN A 2 -12.38 26.28 10.58
C ASN A 2 -11.44 25.36 11.33
N ALA A 3 -11.67 24.08 11.25
CA ALA A 3 -10.61 23.15 11.56
C ALA A 3 -9.41 23.63 10.76
N ILE A 4 -8.33 23.95 11.44
CA ILE A 4 -7.04 24.09 10.79
C ILE A 4 -6.87 22.77 10.05
N VAL A 5 -7.12 22.80 8.77
CA VAL A 5 -6.84 21.66 7.92
C VAL A 5 -5.35 21.42 8.10
N ASN A 6 -5.05 20.44 8.89
CA ASN A 6 -3.70 20.07 9.13
C ASN A 6 -3.15 19.54 7.79
N ASN A 7 -2.46 20.41 7.07
CA ASN A 7 -1.98 20.14 5.71
C ASN A 7 -0.84 19.09 5.70
N ASN A 8 -0.65 18.40 6.83
CA ASN A 8 0.38 17.37 6.97
C ASN A 8 0.18 16.16 6.06
N ALA A 9 -1.03 15.99 5.53
CA ALA A 9 -1.37 14.86 4.66
C ALA A 9 -1.45 15.22 3.17
N ALA A 10 -1.24 16.49 2.79
CA ALA A 10 -1.47 16.92 1.40
C ALA A 10 -0.66 16.12 0.37
N GLY A 11 0.60 15.83 0.64
CA GLY A 11 1.43 15.02 -0.24
C GLY A 11 0.98 13.57 -0.36
N LEU A 12 0.50 12.98 0.73
CA LEU A 12 -0.05 11.62 0.73
C LEU A 12 -1.38 11.56 -0.01
N LEU A 13 -2.24 12.56 0.18
CA LEU A 13 -3.52 12.67 -0.55
C LEU A 13 -3.29 12.73 -2.05
N GLY A 14 -2.40 13.60 -2.53
CA GLY A 14 -2.12 13.71 -3.96
C GLY A 14 -1.61 12.41 -4.57
N ARG A 15 -0.78 11.68 -3.85
CA ARG A 15 -0.30 10.37 -4.30
C ARG A 15 -1.37 9.30 -4.26
N ALA A 16 -2.18 9.29 -3.21
CA ALA A 16 -3.29 8.34 -3.09
C ALA A 16 -4.33 8.54 -4.21
N GLU A 17 -4.61 9.79 -4.59
CA GLU A 17 -5.52 10.12 -5.68
C GLU A 17 -5.03 9.60 -7.03
N ALA A 18 -3.72 9.57 -7.24
CA ALA A 18 -3.11 9.06 -8.46
C ALA A 18 -3.10 7.54 -8.59
N LEU A 19 -3.33 6.81 -7.51
CA LEU A 19 -3.34 5.35 -7.52
C LEU A 19 -4.64 4.79 -8.08
N ALA A 20 -4.52 3.84 -9.00
CA ALA A 20 -5.67 3.08 -9.48
C ALA A 20 -6.29 2.26 -8.35
N THR A 21 -7.61 2.19 -8.31
CA THR A 21 -8.35 1.45 -7.29
C THR A 21 -9.23 0.41 -7.96
N PRO A 22 -9.16 -0.85 -7.54
CA PRO A 22 -10.12 -1.85 -7.98
C PRO A 22 -11.55 -1.46 -7.57
N ALA A 23 -12.54 -1.79 -8.39
CA ALA A 23 -13.93 -1.43 -8.14
C ALA A 23 -14.45 -1.91 -6.78
N TRP A 24 -14.03 -3.10 -6.34
CA TRP A 24 -14.44 -3.66 -5.05
C TRP A 24 -13.92 -2.87 -3.83
N ALA A 25 -12.87 -2.08 -4.00
CA ALA A 25 -12.28 -1.29 -2.92
C ALA A 25 -12.70 0.20 -2.96
N ALA A 26 -13.52 0.61 -3.94
CA ALA A 26 -13.82 2.01 -4.19
C ALA A 26 -14.50 2.70 -2.99
N GLU A 27 -15.45 2.03 -2.35
CA GLU A 27 -16.17 2.58 -1.20
C GLU A 27 -15.25 2.77 0.01
N THR A 28 -14.50 1.74 0.36
CA THR A 28 -13.54 1.80 1.48
C THR A 28 -12.49 2.86 1.25
N ARG A 29 -12.00 2.98 0.03
CA ARG A 29 -11.04 4.02 -0.34
C ARG A 29 -11.64 5.41 -0.22
N ALA A 30 -12.85 5.62 -0.73
CA ALA A 30 -13.53 6.91 -0.64
C ALA A 30 -13.71 7.36 0.82
N ALA A 31 -14.11 6.44 1.71
CA ALA A 31 -14.23 6.70 3.14
C ALA A 31 -12.88 7.08 3.77
N GLY A 32 -11.81 6.33 3.46
CA GLY A 32 -10.48 6.62 3.95
C GLY A 32 -9.93 7.97 3.46
N MET A 33 -10.13 8.29 2.19
CA MET A 33 -9.74 9.58 1.62
C MET A 33 -10.50 10.75 2.25
N ALA A 34 -11.80 10.59 2.50
CA ALA A 34 -12.61 11.59 3.19
C ALA A 34 -12.12 11.83 4.62
N ALA A 35 -11.83 10.77 5.36
CA ALA A 35 -11.29 10.86 6.71
C ALA A 35 -9.93 11.56 6.73
N LEU A 36 -9.03 11.22 5.80
CA LEU A 36 -7.72 11.84 5.70
C LEU A 36 -7.81 13.34 5.35
N ARG A 37 -8.75 13.73 4.47
CA ARG A 37 -9.00 15.14 4.16
C ARG A 37 -9.56 15.91 5.36
N ALA A 38 -10.47 15.28 6.11
CA ALA A 38 -11.11 15.93 7.24
C ALA A 38 -10.18 16.08 8.45
N HIS A 39 -9.35 15.09 8.74
CA HIS A 39 -8.59 15.02 9.99
C HIS A 39 -7.07 15.13 9.79
N GLY A 40 -6.56 14.92 8.59
CA GLY A 40 -5.13 14.79 8.34
C GLY A 40 -4.55 13.53 8.99
N LEU A 41 -3.23 13.45 9.05
CA LEU A 41 -2.54 12.40 9.79
C LEU A 41 -2.64 12.66 11.30
N PRO A 42 -2.77 11.60 12.11
CA PRO A 42 -2.73 11.75 13.57
C PRO A 42 -1.43 12.40 14.01
N THR A 43 -1.53 13.24 15.03
CA THR A 43 -0.37 13.84 15.69
C THR A 43 -0.19 13.23 17.07
N ARG A 44 0.89 13.57 17.75
CA ARG A 44 1.13 13.15 19.15
C ARG A 44 0.05 13.61 20.14
N ARG A 45 -0.82 14.53 19.73
CA ARG A 45 -1.99 14.95 20.51
C ARG A 45 -3.10 13.89 20.55
N ALA A 46 -3.13 13.01 19.56
CA ALA A 46 -4.03 11.87 19.57
C ALA A 46 -3.49 10.81 20.54
N GLU A 47 -4.32 10.33 21.48
CA GLU A 47 -3.89 9.43 22.55
C GLU A 47 -3.22 8.16 22.00
N ALA A 48 -3.77 7.59 20.93
CA ALA A 48 -3.20 6.40 20.29
C ALA A 48 -1.80 6.63 19.68
N PHE A 49 -1.43 7.86 19.41
CA PHE A 49 -0.18 8.23 18.73
C PHE A 49 0.74 9.10 19.59
N LYS A 50 0.49 9.25 20.88
CA LYS A 50 1.27 10.14 21.74
C LYS A 50 2.77 9.83 21.78
N TYR A 51 3.14 8.59 21.53
CA TYR A 51 4.54 8.15 21.45
C TYR A 51 5.05 7.92 20.02
N THR A 52 4.23 8.23 19.02
CA THR A 52 4.54 7.99 17.60
C THR A 52 4.46 9.29 16.82
N ASP A 53 5.57 9.71 16.26
CA ASP A 53 5.62 10.87 15.39
C ASP A 53 5.48 10.43 13.92
N LEU A 54 4.41 10.83 13.26
CA LEU A 54 4.15 10.52 11.85
C LEU A 54 4.65 11.62 10.89
N ALA A 55 5.26 12.70 11.40
CA ALA A 55 5.80 13.75 10.54
C ALA A 55 6.82 13.23 9.49
N PRO A 56 7.73 12.30 9.83
CA PRO A 56 8.62 11.71 8.84
C PRO A 56 7.87 10.99 7.70
N VAL A 57 6.76 10.32 8.01
CA VAL A 57 5.91 9.65 7.01
C VAL A 57 5.23 10.67 6.10
N ALA A 58 4.72 11.76 6.67
CA ALA A 58 4.09 12.83 5.90
C ALA A 58 5.05 13.52 4.93
N GLN A 59 6.30 13.65 5.33
CA GLN A 59 7.35 14.31 4.55
C GLN A 59 8.05 13.39 3.56
N ALA A 60 7.96 12.08 3.76
CA ALA A 60 8.63 11.11 2.91
C ALA A 60 8.03 11.10 1.50
N SER A 61 8.89 11.00 0.50
CA SER A 61 8.49 10.78 -0.87
C SER A 61 8.51 9.29 -1.15
N PHE A 62 7.32 8.67 -1.13
CA PHE A 62 7.19 7.28 -1.54
C PHE A 62 7.01 7.25 -3.06
N GLY A 63 8.01 6.76 -3.77
CA GLY A 63 7.91 6.51 -5.21
C GLY A 63 6.90 5.40 -5.50
N GLY A 64 6.24 5.47 -6.66
CA GLY A 64 5.51 4.34 -7.18
C GLY A 64 6.49 3.17 -7.43
N HIS A 65 6.02 1.96 -7.24
CA HIS A 65 6.84 0.79 -7.55
C HIS A 65 7.14 0.75 -9.04
N ALA A 66 8.37 1.10 -9.41
CA ALA A 66 8.85 0.66 -10.70
C ALA A 66 9.02 -0.87 -10.63
N PRO A 67 8.51 -1.62 -11.61
CA PRO A 67 8.77 -3.04 -11.65
C PRO A 67 10.29 -3.23 -11.77
N ILE A 68 10.93 -3.59 -10.68
CA ILE A 68 12.32 -3.97 -10.71
C ILE A 68 12.36 -5.28 -11.49
N GLY A 69 13.05 -5.23 -12.63
CA GLY A 69 13.25 -6.43 -13.41
C GLY A 69 13.95 -7.47 -12.55
N ALA A 70 13.25 -8.50 -12.14
CA ALA A 70 13.82 -9.63 -11.43
C ALA A 70 14.65 -10.53 -12.35
N ARG A 71 15.22 -9.94 -13.40
CA ARG A 71 16.13 -10.68 -14.29
C ARG A 71 17.32 -11.15 -13.48
N GLY A 72 17.49 -12.46 -13.44
CA GLY A 72 18.63 -13.08 -12.79
C GLY A 72 18.47 -13.41 -11.31
N LEU A 73 17.31 -13.18 -10.71
CA LEU A 73 17.06 -13.67 -9.36
C LEU A 73 16.84 -15.19 -9.40
N PRO A 74 17.68 -15.98 -8.72
CA PRO A 74 17.45 -17.41 -8.62
C PRO A 74 16.16 -17.65 -7.84
N MET A 75 15.29 -18.48 -8.37
CA MET A 75 14.13 -18.97 -7.61
C MET A 75 14.66 -19.87 -6.48
N PRO A 76 14.34 -19.53 -5.22
CA PRO A 76 14.70 -20.40 -4.12
C PRO A 76 14.00 -21.75 -4.29
N SER A 77 14.71 -22.84 -4.05
CA SER A 77 14.11 -24.16 -3.98
C SER A 77 13.25 -24.22 -2.73
N LEU A 78 11.95 -24.07 -2.92
CA LEU A 78 10.98 -24.18 -1.83
C LEU A 78 10.36 -25.58 -1.84
N PRO A 79 10.24 -26.24 -0.68
CA PRO A 79 9.52 -27.50 -0.60
C PRO A 79 8.03 -27.19 -0.79
N LEU A 80 7.58 -27.25 -2.03
CA LEU A 80 6.17 -27.04 -2.37
C LEU A 80 5.48 -28.39 -2.42
N THR A 81 4.33 -28.45 -1.75
CA THR A 81 3.40 -29.55 -1.93
C THR A 81 2.77 -29.46 -3.32
N ARG A 82 2.54 -30.60 -3.95
CA ARG A 82 1.86 -30.65 -5.25
C ARG A 82 0.49 -29.98 -5.16
N GLY A 83 0.18 -29.12 -6.11
CA GLY A 83 -1.09 -28.41 -6.16
C GLY A 83 -1.17 -27.16 -5.30
N ALA A 84 -0.11 -26.79 -4.60
CA ALA A 84 -0.07 -25.54 -3.86
C ALA A 84 0.01 -24.33 -4.79
N ALA A 85 -0.69 -23.26 -4.42
CA ALA A 85 -0.50 -21.96 -5.05
C ALA A 85 0.85 -21.37 -4.64
N ARG A 86 1.57 -20.79 -5.59
CA ARG A 86 2.79 -20.04 -5.33
C ARG A 86 2.62 -18.60 -5.79
N LEU A 87 2.73 -17.67 -4.88
CA LEU A 87 2.76 -16.25 -5.19
C LEU A 87 4.16 -15.72 -4.85
N VAL A 88 4.79 -15.13 -5.84
CA VAL A 88 6.15 -14.58 -5.68
C VAL A 88 6.07 -13.06 -5.78
N PHE A 89 6.58 -12.40 -4.75
CA PHE A 89 6.73 -10.96 -4.69
C PHE A 89 8.22 -10.62 -4.67
N VAL A 90 8.60 -9.64 -5.47
CA VAL A 90 9.95 -9.08 -5.46
C VAL A 90 9.82 -7.60 -5.15
N ASP A 91 10.45 -7.16 -4.09
CA ASP A 91 10.36 -5.77 -3.58
C ASP A 91 8.90 -5.27 -3.47
N GLY A 92 8.01 -6.12 -2.98
CA GLY A 92 6.60 -5.80 -2.80
C GLY A 92 5.74 -5.89 -4.07
N VAL A 93 6.32 -6.24 -5.22
CA VAL A 93 5.58 -6.35 -6.50
C VAL A 93 5.33 -7.82 -6.82
N LEU A 94 4.08 -8.16 -7.09
CA LEU A 94 3.71 -9.51 -7.53
C LEU A 94 4.32 -9.81 -8.91
N ARG A 95 5.04 -10.91 -8.98
CA ARG A 95 5.62 -11.42 -10.22
C ARG A 95 4.82 -12.61 -10.74
N GLY A 96 3.93 -12.33 -11.68
CA GLY A 96 3.10 -13.36 -12.30
C GLY A 96 3.91 -14.41 -13.06
N ASP A 97 5.04 -14.01 -13.65
CA ASP A 97 5.95 -14.90 -14.37
C ASP A 97 6.66 -15.92 -13.46
N LEU A 98 6.84 -15.61 -12.18
CA LEU A 98 7.44 -16.48 -11.18
C LEU A 98 6.40 -17.20 -10.31
N SER A 99 5.15 -16.79 -10.41
CA SER A 99 4.04 -17.32 -9.62
C SER A 99 3.34 -18.44 -10.37
N SER A 100 2.74 -19.36 -9.63
CA SER A 100 1.88 -20.41 -10.18
C SER A 100 0.64 -20.57 -9.34
N LEU A 101 -0.52 -20.54 -10.00
CA LEU A 101 -1.81 -20.78 -9.36
C LEU A 101 -2.35 -22.11 -9.86
N PRO A 102 -2.92 -22.93 -8.97
CA PRO A 102 -3.60 -24.14 -9.41
C PRO A 102 -4.82 -23.76 -10.28
N PRO A 103 -5.21 -24.60 -11.23
CA PRO A 103 -6.42 -24.36 -11.98
C PRO A 103 -7.60 -24.25 -11.01
N ARG A 104 -8.50 -23.28 -11.27
CA ARG A 104 -9.71 -23.14 -10.45
C ARG A 104 -10.47 -24.46 -10.48
N PRO A 105 -10.89 -24.98 -9.32
CA PRO A 105 -11.89 -26.04 -9.34
C PRO A 105 -13.15 -25.51 -10.03
N LEU A 106 -13.64 -26.27 -11.00
CA LEU A 106 -14.91 -25.99 -11.66
C LEU A 106 -16.06 -26.07 -10.67
#